data_66856ad79826b254114c6af95d600b57
#
_entry.id   66856ad79826b254114c6af95d600b57
#
_cell.length_a   1.000
_cell.length_b   1.000
_cell.length_c   1.000
_cell.angle_alpha   90.00
_cell.angle_beta   90.00
_cell.angle_gamma   90.00
#
_symmetry.space_group_name_H-M   'P 1'
#
loop_
_entity.id
_entity.type
_entity.pdbx_description
1 polymer ?
#
loop_
_entity_poly.entity_id
_entity_poly.type
_entity_poly.pdbx_seq_one_letter_code
_entity_poly.pdbx_strand_id
1 'polypeptide(L)'
;MGNKKLIQALALATFLGITTTVLAQITERPRPVSWEQLVPGARFMDRFLPMQGSRLVADSWGAKGVKLRLADNGIESRIWSFWGGNIVKADDGKYHLMVCGWLESSPAGHMEWSRSYVFNTVSDTPYGPFELRNMIGRGHNPEVYRLLDGRYVLYVIDGCYVTDNLNGKWQKSKLTFDSRDRNIVEGLSNLSFARRSDGSFLMVCRGGGIWVSRDGFHFSQVSNESVYPKVDGRFEDPVVWKDSVQYNLIVNDWYGRIAYHLRSANGIDWTTDAGEAYMPGLARHADGKKEDWFKYERPKVLQDEYGRAVQANFAVIDTLKFADDACDNHSSKNITIPLNPGLLLHVEGNKKIDRMSRDIRVKVSSEKHFAPYSDLDIASLRLGAPTEVDYGRGCLVKKHERVGNDLILTFDGKGNGLTSNDFVLKLIGKKKDGSIAYGYARLPQASVHSPLLSARAPRLTADGNCRITVENFGLETAEPSTVCVEYTDGKGRGKMLGSAEVSALKPYESTEVYFKPAVSLTLGKMQELGKVSVILKQNRKAIGRAFITPIHAPQMLQEATTLTSPNGKLTASLSIPTISTGKWGIASLAVSFAHQGQTPTQLMSAISLGLKTN
;
A
#
# COMPACT_ATOMS: atom_id res chain seq x y z
N MET A 1 -2.25 33.78 52.32
CA MET A 1 -3.02 32.53 52.04
C MET A 1 -3.74 32.56 50.67
N GLY A 2 -3.48 33.52 49.80
CA GLY A 2 -4.18 33.70 48.49
C GLY A 2 -3.54 33.05 47.28
N ASN A 3 -2.21 32.86 47.22
CA ASN A 3 -1.53 32.53 45.98
C ASN A 3 -1.38 31.01 45.70
N LYS A 4 -1.55 30.15 46.67
CA LYS A 4 -1.43 28.67 46.45
C LYS A 4 -2.69 28.09 45.80
N LYS A 5 -3.86 28.62 46.05
CA LYS A 5 -5.12 28.14 45.44
C LYS A 5 -5.29 28.57 43.99
N LEU A 6 -4.69 29.73 43.61
CA LEU A 6 -4.74 30.20 42.23
C LEU A 6 -3.84 29.40 41.31
N ILE A 7 -2.66 28.97 41.79
CA ILE A 7 -1.72 28.17 41.04
C ILE A 7 -2.25 26.72 40.84
N GLN A 8 -2.94 26.16 41.84
CA GLN A 8 -3.59 24.85 41.69
C GLN A 8 -4.81 24.89 40.74
N ALA A 9 -5.54 25.97 40.71
CA ALA A 9 -6.67 26.13 39.76
C ALA A 9 -6.16 26.32 38.31
N LEU A 10 -5.04 27.04 38.09
CA LEU A 10 -4.42 27.18 36.77
C LEU A 10 -3.77 25.87 36.30
N ALA A 11 -3.14 25.11 37.20
CA ALA A 11 -2.55 23.80 36.85
C ALA A 11 -3.65 22.75 36.51
N LEU A 12 -4.80 22.81 37.19
CA LEU A 12 -5.93 21.92 36.92
C LEU A 12 -6.63 22.30 35.60
N ALA A 13 -6.74 23.60 35.29
CA ALA A 13 -7.31 24.08 34.03
C ALA A 13 -6.41 23.76 32.82
N THR A 14 -5.08 23.80 32.98
CA THR A 14 -4.15 23.39 31.92
C THR A 14 -4.11 21.87 31.73
N PHE A 15 -4.31 21.07 32.76
CA PHE A 15 -4.39 19.61 32.63
C PHE A 15 -5.74 19.14 32.05
N LEU A 16 -6.85 19.81 32.38
CA LEU A 16 -8.15 19.55 31.76
C LEU A 16 -8.25 20.06 30.31
N GLY A 17 -7.50 21.10 29.96
CA GLY A 17 -7.45 21.63 28.59
C GLY A 17 -6.62 20.77 27.61
N ILE A 18 -5.70 19.93 28.12
CA ILE A 18 -4.88 19.03 27.30
C ILE A 18 -5.55 17.66 27.08
N THR A 19 -6.50 17.28 27.91
CA THR A 19 -7.23 16.01 27.77
C THR A 19 -8.46 16.08 26.86
N THR A 20 -8.90 17.27 26.45
CA THR A 20 -10.05 17.41 25.55
C THR A 20 -9.70 17.48 24.06
N THR A 21 -8.42 17.40 23.68
CA THR A 21 -8.00 17.55 22.27
C THR A 21 -7.62 16.25 21.56
N VAL A 22 -7.86 15.07 22.11
CA VAL A 22 -7.46 13.79 21.47
C VAL A 22 -8.56 12.73 21.42
N LEU A 23 -9.79 13.08 21.64
CA LEU A 23 -10.88 12.30 21.07
C LEU A 23 -11.18 12.88 19.69
N ALA A 24 -10.31 12.60 18.72
CA ALA A 24 -10.66 12.77 17.33
C ALA A 24 -11.93 11.95 17.10
N GLN A 25 -13.03 12.65 17.04
CA GLN A 25 -14.37 12.08 16.97
C GLN A 25 -14.41 11.21 15.71
N ILE A 26 -14.58 9.91 15.88
CA ILE A 26 -14.82 9.00 14.77
C ILE A 26 -16.17 9.41 14.17
N THR A 27 -16.12 10.03 13.00
CA THR A 27 -17.31 10.48 12.28
C THR A 27 -17.31 9.89 10.89
N GLU A 28 -18.47 9.49 10.39
CA GLU A 28 -18.59 9.08 8.99
C GLU A 28 -18.24 10.25 8.07
N ARG A 29 -17.40 9.99 7.06
CA ARG A 29 -17.05 11.02 6.08
C ARG A 29 -18.26 11.37 5.21
N PRO A 30 -18.48 12.67 4.92
CA PRO A 30 -19.43 13.07 3.89
C PRO A 30 -19.06 12.41 2.56
N ARG A 31 -20.05 11.86 1.87
CA ARG A 31 -19.88 11.27 0.54
C ARG A 31 -20.21 12.30 -0.52
N PRO A 32 -19.51 12.29 -1.65
CA PRO A 32 -19.91 13.08 -2.81
C PRO A 32 -21.36 12.78 -3.20
N VAL A 33 -22.17 13.80 -3.41
CA VAL A 33 -23.60 13.66 -3.80
C VAL A 33 -23.74 12.81 -5.08
N SER A 34 -22.76 12.89 -5.98
CA SER A 34 -22.72 12.06 -7.20
C SER A 34 -22.74 10.55 -6.93
N TRP A 35 -22.29 10.12 -5.75
CA TRP A 35 -22.30 8.68 -5.41
C TRP A 35 -23.70 8.11 -5.17
N GLU A 36 -24.69 8.95 -4.95
CA GLU A 36 -26.09 8.52 -4.87
C GLU A 36 -26.62 7.99 -6.22
N GLN A 37 -26.00 8.40 -7.33
CA GLN A 37 -26.34 8.00 -8.69
C GLN A 37 -25.62 6.72 -9.16
N LEU A 38 -24.76 6.14 -8.33
CA LEU A 38 -24.02 4.93 -8.70
C LEU A 38 -24.98 3.74 -8.79
N VAL A 39 -24.87 3.01 -9.92
CA VAL A 39 -25.68 1.81 -10.15
C VAL A 39 -25.15 0.61 -9.36
N PRO A 40 -25.98 -0.43 -9.08
CA PRO A 40 -25.52 -1.66 -8.45
C PRO A 40 -24.35 -2.30 -9.22
N GLY A 41 -23.28 -2.66 -8.54
CA GLY A 41 -22.02 -3.17 -9.12
C GLY A 41 -20.99 -2.09 -9.45
N ALA A 42 -21.33 -0.82 -9.28
CA ALA A 42 -20.39 0.29 -9.44
C ALA A 42 -19.37 0.35 -8.30
N ARG A 43 -19.84 0.25 -7.06
CA ARG A 43 -19.01 0.27 -5.86
C ARG A 43 -18.28 -1.05 -5.67
N PHE A 44 -17.09 -1.00 -5.11
CA PHE A 44 -16.43 -2.25 -4.70
C PHE A 44 -17.26 -2.99 -3.64
N MET A 45 -17.88 -2.28 -2.70
CA MET A 45 -18.70 -2.91 -1.65
C MET A 45 -19.90 -3.69 -2.17
N ASP A 46 -20.38 -3.43 -3.38
CA ASP A 46 -21.48 -4.19 -4.01
C ASP A 46 -21.07 -5.64 -4.33
N ARG A 47 -19.78 -5.96 -4.27
CA ARG A 47 -19.22 -7.28 -4.56
C ARG A 47 -19.29 -8.24 -3.38
N PHE A 48 -19.51 -7.74 -2.16
CA PHE A 48 -19.58 -8.59 -0.98
C PHE A 48 -20.86 -9.44 -0.99
N LEU A 49 -20.66 -10.73 -0.77
CA LEU A 49 -21.72 -11.73 -0.71
C LEU A 49 -22.02 -12.09 0.75
N PRO A 50 -23.15 -12.75 1.05
CA PRO A 50 -23.45 -13.23 2.40
C PRO A 50 -22.31 -14.08 2.96
N MET A 51 -22.02 -13.89 4.25
CA MET A 51 -21.00 -14.65 4.98
C MET A 51 -21.34 -16.14 4.97
N GLN A 52 -20.30 -16.96 4.87
CA GLN A 52 -20.41 -18.41 4.98
C GLN A 52 -20.23 -18.83 6.43
N GLY A 53 -21.08 -19.74 6.89
CA GLY A 53 -21.14 -20.27 8.25
C GLY A 53 -22.57 -20.58 8.63
N SER A 54 -22.77 -21.35 9.69
CA SER A 54 -24.07 -21.81 10.11
C SER A 54 -24.42 -21.55 11.58
N ARG A 55 -23.39 -21.39 12.43
CA ARG A 55 -23.56 -21.29 13.87
C ARG A 55 -23.59 -19.84 14.34
N LEU A 56 -24.78 -19.27 14.37
CA LEU A 56 -25.04 -17.96 14.99
C LEU A 56 -25.11 -18.11 16.52
N VAL A 57 -24.33 -17.32 17.22
CA VAL A 57 -24.25 -17.29 18.68
C VAL A 57 -24.23 -15.87 19.23
N ALA A 58 -24.69 -15.73 20.45
CA ALA A 58 -24.58 -14.52 21.26
C ALA A 58 -24.02 -14.84 22.66
N ASP A 59 -23.40 -16.00 22.81
CA ASP A 59 -22.64 -16.37 24.01
C ASP A 59 -21.29 -15.65 24.00
N SER A 60 -20.64 -15.62 25.13
CA SER A 60 -19.47 -14.79 25.32
C SER A 60 -18.17 -15.49 24.95
N TRP A 61 -17.16 -14.70 24.61
CA TRP A 61 -15.76 -15.07 24.67
C TRP A 61 -15.29 -15.36 26.11
N GLY A 62 -16.09 -15.14 27.11
CA GLY A 62 -15.85 -15.30 28.54
C GLY A 62 -16.86 -14.53 29.37
N ALA A 63 -17.68 -13.67 28.79
CA ALA A 63 -18.64 -12.81 29.45
C ALA A 63 -20.07 -12.93 28.88
N LYS A 64 -21.04 -12.28 29.50
CA LYS A 64 -22.43 -12.19 29.04
C LYS A 64 -22.61 -10.96 28.12
N GLY A 65 -23.56 -11.04 27.20
CA GLY A 65 -23.98 -9.90 26.41
C GLY A 65 -23.17 -9.64 25.13
N VAL A 66 -22.46 -10.63 24.64
CA VAL A 66 -21.75 -10.58 23.36
C VAL A 66 -22.72 -10.46 22.19
N LYS A 67 -22.40 -9.63 21.22
CA LYS A 67 -23.23 -9.43 20.02
C LYS A 67 -23.33 -10.69 19.15
N LEU A 68 -24.47 -10.83 18.47
CA LEU A 68 -24.75 -11.96 17.55
C LEU A 68 -23.70 -12.00 16.42
N ARG A 69 -23.11 -13.18 16.20
CA ARG A 69 -22.09 -13.43 15.18
C ARG A 69 -22.04 -14.87 14.72
N LEU A 70 -21.41 -15.12 13.58
CA LEU A 70 -21.06 -16.47 13.13
C LEU A 70 -19.79 -16.97 13.84
N ALA A 71 -19.93 -17.97 14.73
CA ALA A 71 -18.79 -18.52 15.46
C ALA A 71 -17.95 -19.50 14.63
N ASP A 72 -18.49 -20.04 13.53
CA ASP A 72 -17.81 -20.92 12.58
C ASP A 72 -17.28 -20.20 11.33
N ASN A 73 -17.20 -18.87 11.38
CA ASN A 73 -16.58 -18.04 10.35
C ASN A 73 -15.34 -17.33 10.91
N GLY A 74 -14.23 -17.39 10.17
CA GLY A 74 -12.95 -16.80 10.58
C GLY A 74 -12.35 -17.51 11.79
N ILE A 75 -11.87 -16.75 12.75
CA ILE A 75 -11.31 -17.28 14.01
C ILE A 75 -11.74 -16.44 15.20
N GLU A 76 -12.14 -17.11 16.27
CA GLU A 76 -12.35 -16.53 17.59
C GLU A 76 -11.92 -17.52 18.69
N SER A 77 -11.67 -17.02 19.89
CA SER A 77 -11.26 -17.83 21.03
C SER A 77 -11.72 -17.16 22.33
N ARG A 78 -11.89 -17.98 23.39
CA ARG A 78 -12.09 -17.47 24.77
C ARG A 78 -10.78 -17.07 25.45
N ILE A 79 -9.64 -17.40 24.83
CA ILE A 79 -8.30 -17.16 25.39
C ILE A 79 -7.57 -16.05 24.65
N TRP A 80 -7.83 -15.92 23.36
CA TRP A 80 -7.11 -15.04 22.45
C TRP A 80 -8.04 -14.10 21.70
N SER A 81 -7.76 -12.81 21.74
CA SER A 81 -8.22 -11.84 20.76
C SER A 81 -7.38 -11.96 19.51
N PHE A 82 -7.99 -11.91 18.31
CA PHE A 82 -7.30 -12.05 17.03
C PHE A 82 -7.44 -10.81 16.16
N TRP A 83 -6.39 -10.55 15.36
CA TRP A 83 -6.35 -9.37 14.52
C TRP A 83 -5.54 -9.57 13.24
N GLY A 84 -6.05 -9.03 12.10
CA GLY A 84 -5.34 -9.00 10.83
C GLY A 84 -5.00 -10.37 10.26
N GLY A 85 -4.10 -10.36 9.28
CA GLY A 85 -3.60 -11.57 8.63
C GLY A 85 -4.26 -11.94 7.32
N ASN A 86 -3.58 -12.75 6.53
CA ASN A 86 -4.09 -13.25 5.26
C ASN A 86 -4.19 -14.76 5.22
N ILE A 87 -5.03 -15.25 4.31
CA ILE A 87 -5.29 -16.66 4.08
C ILE A 87 -4.53 -17.10 2.84
N VAL A 88 -3.87 -18.25 2.93
CA VAL A 88 -3.25 -18.94 1.79
C VAL A 88 -3.71 -20.39 1.74
N LYS A 89 -3.92 -20.92 0.54
CA LYS A 89 -4.10 -22.34 0.33
C LYS A 89 -2.74 -23.01 0.22
N ALA A 90 -2.45 -23.99 1.07
CA ALA A 90 -1.15 -24.66 1.12
C ALA A 90 -1.15 -25.95 0.29
N ASP A 91 0.06 -26.54 0.13
CA ASP A 91 0.25 -27.79 -0.61
C ASP A 91 -0.42 -29.00 0.07
N ASP A 92 -0.73 -28.92 1.36
CA ASP A 92 -1.52 -29.92 2.09
C ASP A 92 -3.03 -29.87 1.77
N GLY A 93 -3.43 -28.96 0.89
CA GLY A 93 -4.81 -28.74 0.46
C GLY A 93 -5.66 -27.90 1.44
N LYS A 94 -5.11 -27.57 2.61
CA LYS A 94 -5.78 -26.78 3.64
C LYS A 94 -5.56 -25.27 3.46
N TYR A 95 -6.39 -24.51 4.15
CA TYR A 95 -6.29 -23.06 4.21
C TYR A 95 -5.60 -22.66 5.51
N HIS A 96 -4.54 -21.86 5.40
CA HIS A 96 -3.79 -21.32 6.51
C HIS A 96 -4.07 -19.83 6.65
N LEU A 97 -4.56 -19.41 7.81
CA LEU A 97 -4.68 -18.00 8.18
C LEU A 97 -3.52 -17.67 9.11
N MET A 98 -2.60 -16.82 8.64
CA MET A 98 -1.57 -16.22 9.50
C MET A 98 -2.18 -15.01 10.19
N VAL A 99 -2.41 -15.09 11.50
CA VAL A 99 -3.14 -14.08 12.27
C VAL A 99 -2.31 -13.66 13.48
N CYS A 100 -2.39 -12.40 13.92
CA CYS A 100 -1.83 -12.02 15.21
C CYS A 100 -2.91 -12.01 16.29
N GLY A 101 -2.47 -12.13 17.56
CA GLY A 101 -3.38 -12.11 18.69
C GLY A 101 -2.65 -11.86 20.01
N TRP A 102 -3.42 -11.54 21.01
CA TRP A 102 -3.02 -11.33 22.41
C TRP A 102 -4.03 -11.98 23.34
N LEU A 103 -3.65 -12.14 24.62
CA LEU A 103 -4.54 -12.77 25.58
C LEU A 103 -5.79 -11.91 25.82
N GLU A 104 -6.97 -12.55 25.78
CA GLU A 104 -8.26 -11.94 26.13
C GLU A 104 -8.28 -11.42 27.58
N SER A 105 -7.50 -12.03 28.46
CA SER A 105 -7.32 -11.62 29.85
C SER A 105 -6.31 -10.47 30.05
N SER A 106 -5.80 -9.88 28.97
CA SER A 106 -4.87 -8.76 29.10
C SER A 106 -5.56 -7.52 29.70
N PRO A 107 -5.01 -6.92 30.77
CA PRO A 107 -5.57 -5.70 31.35
C PRO A 107 -5.61 -4.50 30.38
N ALA A 108 -4.85 -4.55 29.30
CA ALA A 108 -4.86 -3.50 28.28
C ALA A 108 -5.90 -3.73 27.19
N GLY A 109 -6.68 -4.83 27.25
CA GLY A 109 -7.67 -5.21 26.24
C GLY A 109 -7.08 -5.17 24.83
N HIS A 110 -7.76 -4.56 23.88
CA HIS A 110 -7.26 -4.40 22.51
C HIS A 110 -5.90 -3.66 22.45
N MET A 111 -5.61 -2.78 23.39
CA MET A 111 -4.37 -1.99 23.37
C MET A 111 -3.11 -2.84 23.66
N GLU A 112 -3.27 -4.13 23.98
CA GLU A 112 -2.17 -5.10 24.04
C GLU A 112 -1.59 -5.45 22.65
N TRP A 113 -2.21 -4.98 21.57
CA TRP A 113 -1.82 -5.26 20.18
C TRP A 113 -0.31 -5.11 19.91
N SER A 114 0.36 -4.16 20.55
CA SER A 114 1.81 -3.92 20.37
C SER A 114 2.69 -5.07 20.85
N ARG A 115 2.14 -5.96 21.69
CA ARG A 115 2.81 -7.15 22.23
C ARG A 115 2.25 -8.45 21.66
N SER A 116 1.50 -8.40 20.57
CA SER A 116 0.88 -9.56 19.95
C SER A 116 1.88 -10.62 19.50
N TYR A 117 1.40 -11.84 19.44
CA TYR A 117 2.05 -12.98 18.82
C TYR A 117 1.41 -13.26 17.45
N VAL A 118 2.17 -13.92 16.59
CA VAL A 118 1.66 -14.42 15.31
C VAL A 118 1.44 -15.92 15.40
N PHE A 119 0.30 -16.35 14.87
CA PHE A 119 -0.12 -17.75 14.87
C PHE A 119 -0.33 -18.23 13.45
N ASN A 120 0.00 -19.50 13.21
CA ASN A 120 -0.50 -20.28 12.10
C ASN A 120 -1.79 -20.97 12.55
N THR A 121 -2.88 -20.74 11.82
CA THR A 121 -4.17 -21.37 12.07
C THR A 121 -4.65 -22.04 10.79
N VAL A 122 -5.43 -23.11 10.88
CA VAL A 122 -5.75 -23.99 9.75
C VAL A 122 -7.24 -24.30 9.70
N SER A 123 -7.79 -24.35 8.48
CA SER A 123 -9.15 -24.78 8.21
C SER A 123 -9.22 -25.63 6.95
N ASP A 124 -10.25 -26.48 6.84
CA ASP A 124 -10.57 -27.22 5.61
C ASP A 124 -11.30 -26.35 4.58
N THR A 125 -11.81 -25.18 4.99
CA THR A 125 -12.51 -24.23 4.13
C THR A 125 -11.85 -22.85 4.15
N PRO A 126 -11.99 -22.03 3.10
CA PRO A 126 -11.40 -20.71 3.07
C PRO A 126 -12.04 -19.72 4.06
N TYR A 127 -13.21 -20.00 4.58
CA TYR A 127 -13.94 -19.11 5.50
C TYR A 127 -13.92 -19.55 6.97
N GLY A 128 -13.24 -20.67 7.28
CA GLY A 128 -13.12 -21.14 8.65
C GLY A 128 -14.14 -22.23 9.02
N PRO A 129 -14.31 -22.58 10.32
CA PRO A 129 -13.53 -22.02 11.42
C PRO A 129 -12.05 -22.38 11.30
N PHE A 130 -11.18 -21.43 11.64
CA PHE A 130 -9.75 -21.68 11.70
C PHE A 130 -9.34 -22.11 13.11
N GLU A 131 -8.54 -23.18 13.18
CA GLU A 131 -8.03 -23.74 14.42
C GLU A 131 -6.54 -23.40 14.60
N LEU A 132 -6.15 -23.02 15.79
CA LEU A 132 -4.79 -22.70 16.13
C LEU A 132 -3.90 -23.94 16.04
N ARG A 133 -2.79 -23.83 15.28
CA ARG A 133 -1.79 -24.91 15.14
C ARG A 133 -0.54 -24.64 15.93
N ASN A 134 0.12 -23.50 15.69
CA ASN A 134 1.34 -23.14 16.37
C ASN A 134 1.53 -21.64 16.46
N MET A 135 2.23 -21.21 17.49
CA MET A 135 2.73 -19.85 17.64
C MET A 135 4.06 -19.72 16.89
N ILE A 136 4.17 -18.70 16.04
CA ILE A 136 5.36 -18.45 15.22
C ILE A 136 6.35 -17.57 16.01
N GLY A 137 5.88 -16.49 16.59
CA GLY A 137 6.71 -15.56 17.33
C GLY A 137 6.02 -14.22 17.58
N ARG A 138 6.78 -13.23 18.04
CA ARG A 138 6.27 -11.86 18.23
C ARG A 138 6.04 -11.18 16.88
N GLY A 139 4.97 -10.44 16.75
CA GLY A 139 4.67 -9.64 15.55
C GLY A 139 3.22 -9.20 15.49
N HIS A 140 2.98 -8.20 14.66
CA HIS A 140 1.64 -7.65 14.42
C HIS A 140 1.42 -7.48 12.91
N ASN A 141 0.16 -7.51 12.46
CA ASN A 141 -0.23 -7.38 11.05
C ASN A 141 0.48 -8.37 10.12
N PRO A 142 0.37 -9.68 10.36
CA PRO A 142 1.05 -10.68 9.56
C PRO A 142 0.50 -10.75 8.15
N GLU A 143 1.38 -10.99 7.18
CA GLU A 143 1.02 -11.28 5.79
C GLU A 143 2.02 -12.26 5.19
N VAL A 144 1.56 -13.43 4.75
CA VAL A 144 2.41 -14.53 4.27
C VAL A 144 2.35 -14.65 2.76
N TYR A 145 3.52 -14.92 2.16
CA TYR A 145 3.68 -15.20 0.73
C TYR A 145 4.65 -16.35 0.51
N ARG A 146 4.44 -17.11 -0.58
CA ARG A 146 5.42 -18.09 -1.06
C ARG A 146 6.44 -17.38 -1.96
N LEU A 147 7.73 -17.53 -1.69
CA LEU A 147 8.82 -17.00 -2.49
C LEU A 147 9.03 -17.85 -3.76
N LEU A 148 9.81 -17.35 -4.72
CA LEU A 148 10.14 -18.08 -5.95
C LEU A 148 10.95 -19.35 -5.71
N ASP A 149 11.75 -19.38 -4.65
CA ASP A 149 12.54 -20.55 -4.23
C ASP A 149 11.71 -21.61 -3.49
N GLY A 150 10.40 -21.38 -3.34
CA GLY A 150 9.44 -22.29 -2.70
C GLY A 150 9.25 -22.06 -1.20
N ARG A 151 10.13 -21.32 -0.54
CA ARG A 151 9.97 -20.95 0.88
C ARG A 151 8.81 -19.99 1.07
N TYR A 152 8.38 -19.84 2.31
CA TYR A 152 7.38 -18.84 2.71
C TYR A 152 8.06 -17.72 3.48
N VAL A 153 7.66 -16.48 3.20
CA VAL A 153 7.98 -15.29 3.99
C VAL A 153 6.71 -14.79 4.66
N LEU A 154 6.79 -14.50 5.96
CA LEU A 154 5.72 -13.92 6.76
C LEU A 154 6.18 -12.54 7.20
N TYR A 155 5.63 -11.52 6.60
CA TYR A 155 5.88 -10.13 6.98
C TYR A 155 5.10 -9.78 8.25
N VAL A 156 5.75 -9.02 9.12
CA VAL A 156 5.15 -8.48 10.35
C VAL A 156 5.66 -7.05 10.54
N ILE A 157 5.10 -6.29 11.47
CA ILE A 157 5.70 -5.02 11.89
C ILE A 157 7.14 -5.31 12.36
N ASP A 158 8.09 -4.52 11.89
CA ASP A 158 9.51 -4.55 12.24
C ASP A 158 10.30 -5.78 11.78
N GLY A 159 9.81 -6.55 10.80
CA GLY A 159 10.60 -7.62 10.23
C GLY A 159 9.83 -8.70 9.48
N CYS A 160 10.40 -9.88 9.44
CA CYS A 160 9.76 -11.05 8.82
C CYS A 160 10.26 -12.36 9.44
N TYR A 161 9.53 -13.41 9.12
CA TYR A 161 9.91 -14.80 9.39
C TYR A 161 9.95 -15.58 8.08
N VAL A 162 10.79 -16.60 8.00
CA VAL A 162 10.93 -17.45 6.82
C VAL A 162 10.84 -18.92 7.23
N THR A 163 10.21 -19.75 6.39
CA THR A 163 10.10 -21.19 6.58
C THR A 163 9.99 -21.92 5.24
N ASP A 164 10.39 -23.17 5.22
CA ASP A 164 10.14 -24.08 4.08
C ASP A 164 8.74 -24.73 4.17
N ASN A 165 8.14 -24.73 5.37
CA ASN A 165 6.85 -25.36 5.62
C ASN A 165 6.02 -24.53 6.62
N LEU A 166 4.77 -24.20 6.25
CA LEU A 166 3.87 -23.39 7.10
C LEU A 166 3.65 -23.99 8.50
N ASN A 167 3.65 -25.32 8.62
CA ASN A 167 3.52 -26.04 9.89
C ASN A 167 4.86 -26.27 10.59
N GLY A 168 5.96 -25.86 9.97
CA GLY A 168 7.33 -26.05 10.48
C GLY A 168 7.82 -24.94 11.41
N LYS A 169 9.14 -24.92 11.59
CA LYS A 169 9.81 -23.85 12.35
C LYS A 169 10.02 -22.63 11.48
N TRP A 170 9.73 -21.46 12.03
CA TRP A 170 9.95 -20.17 11.41
C TRP A 170 11.24 -19.55 11.94
N GLN A 171 12.04 -19.01 11.03
CA GLN A 171 13.28 -18.29 11.35
C GLN A 171 13.07 -16.80 11.17
N LYS A 172 13.44 -16.00 12.17
CA LYS A 172 13.36 -14.54 12.07
C LYS A 172 14.38 -14.03 11.04
N SER A 173 13.96 -13.12 10.18
CA SER A 173 14.80 -12.46 9.18
C SER A 173 14.58 -10.95 9.21
N LYS A 174 15.33 -10.20 8.38
CA LYS A 174 15.28 -8.74 8.34
C LYS A 174 14.83 -8.26 6.98
N LEU A 175 14.13 -7.14 6.99
CA LEU A 175 13.81 -6.35 5.80
C LEU A 175 14.72 -5.13 5.75
N THR A 176 15.09 -4.71 4.55
CA THR A 176 15.81 -3.47 4.31
C THR A 176 15.02 -2.58 3.37
N PHE A 177 15.08 -1.27 3.62
CA PHE A 177 14.30 -0.29 2.88
C PHE A 177 15.20 0.84 2.40
N ASP A 178 15.30 0.98 1.09
CA ASP A 178 15.97 2.09 0.43
C ASP A 178 14.92 3.10 -0.04
N SER A 179 14.85 4.24 0.62
CA SER A 179 13.90 5.31 0.26
C SER A 179 14.22 5.98 -1.08
N ARG A 180 15.40 5.72 -1.65
CA ARG A 180 15.88 6.34 -2.90
C ARG A 180 15.77 7.87 -2.85
N ASP A 181 16.20 8.46 -1.73
CA ASP A 181 16.17 9.90 -1.44
C ASP A 181 14.76 10.52 -1.33
N ARG A 182 13.70 9.71 -1.24
CA ARG A 182 12.32 10.15 -1.07
C ARG A 182 11.93 10.21 0.40
N ASN A 183 10.97 11.05 0.72
CA ASN A 183 10.40 11.06 2.05
C ASN A 183 9.56 9.80 2.29
N ILE A 184 9.74 9.18 3.46
CA ILE A 184 8.87 8.11 3.94
C ILE A 184 7.77 8.77 4.76
N VAL A 185 6.54 8.73 4.24
CA VAL A 185 5.38 9.30 4.92
C VAL A 185 4.87 8.30 5.97
N GLU A 186 4.70 8.75 7.22
CA GLU A 186 4.15 7.99 8.35
C GLU A 186 4.86 6.65 8.66
N GLY A 187 6.08 6.47 8.18
CA GLY A 187 6.89 5.28 8.47
C GLY A 187 6.47 4.03 7.69
N LEU A 188 7.15 2.94 7.97
CA LEU A 188 7.01 1.65 7.29
C LEU A 188 6.18 0.69 8.14
N SER A 189 4.91 1.00 8.35
CA SER A 189 3.94 0.15 9.02
C SER A 189 2.79 -0.23 8.10
N ASN A 190 1.97 -1.18 8.52
CA ASN A 190 0.78 -1.63 7.80
C ASN A 190 1.10 -1.98 6.35
N LEU A 191 2.15 -2.76 6.15
CA LEU A 191 2.61 -3.16 4.83
C LEU A 191 1.59 -4.10 4.18
N SER A 192 1.41 -3.96 2.88
CA SER A 192 0.67 -4.90 2.06
C SER A 192 1.39 -5.13 0.74
N PHE A 193 1.28 -6.34 0.21
CA PHE A 193 2.11 -6.80 -0.89
C PHE A 193 1.27 -7.38 -2.01
N ALA A 194 1.72 -7.16 -3.25
CA ALA A 194 1.22 -7.85 -4.44
C ALA A 194 2.38 -8.51 -5.17
N ARG A 195 2.20 -9.75 -5.61
CA ARG A 195 3.18 -10.43 -6.46
C ARG A 195 3.08 -9.89 -7.88
N ARG A 196 4.22 -9.51 -8.44
CA ARG A 196 4.35 -9.13 -9.85
C ARG A 196 4.52 -10.36 -10.73
N SER A 197 4.39 -10.19 -12.05
CA SER A 197 4.40 -11.32 -13.00
C SER A 197 5.71 -12.09 -13.06
N ASP A 198 6.84 -11.45 -12.72
CA ASP A 198 8.16 -12.06 -12.62
C ASP A 198 8.45 -12.69 -11.25
N GLY A 199 7.45 -12.66 -10.34
CA GLY A 199 7.58 -13.15 -8.98
C GLY A 199 8.17 -12.15 -7.98
N SER A 200 8.59 -10.97 -8.41
CA SER A 200 8.97 -9.86 -7.54
C SER A 200 7.76 -9.30 -6.81
N PHE A 201 7.98 -8.37 -5.88
CA PHE A 201 6.94 -7.80 -5.04
C PHE A 201 6.76 -6.30 -5.29
N LEU A 202 5.51 -5.87 -5.31
CA LEU A 202 5.10 -4.51 -5.11
C LEU A 202 4.55 -4.40 -3.69
N MET A 203 4.95 -3.39 -2.93
CA MET A 203 4.51 -3.15 -1.56
C MET A 203 3.92 -1.75 -1.44
N VAL A 204 2.85 -1.64 -0.67
CA VAL A 204 2.25 -0.38 -0.23
C VAL A 204 2.39 -0.28 1.27
N CYS A 205 2.81 0.88 1.78
CA CYS A 205 2.90 1.17 3.22
C CYS A 205 1.76 2.10 3.67
N ARG A 206 1.61 2.27 4.99
CA ARG A 206 0.58 3.11 5.62
C ARG A 206 0.49 4.51 5.03
N GLY A 207 1.60 5.15 4.72
CA GLY A 207 1.64 6.48 4.12
C GLY A 207 1.32 6.52 2.61
N GLY A 208 1.00 5.39 1.98
CA GLY A 208 0.69 5.30 0.55
C GLY A 208 1.90 5.36 -0.37
N GLY A 209 3.11 5.17 0.15
CA GLY A 209 4.31 4.99 -0.67
C GLY A 209 4.33 3.61 -1.34
N ILE A 210 4.77 3.57 -2.60
CA ILE A 210 4.95 2.32 -3.36
C ILE A 210 6.42 1.93 -3.37
N TRP A 211 6.66 0.66 -3.07
CA TRP A 211 7.97 0.05 -3.00
C TRP A 211 8.03 -1.21 -3.87
N VAL A 212 9.19 -1.52 -4.39
CA VAL A 212 9.41 -2.73 -5.20
C VAL A 212 10.58 -3.51 -4.61
N SER A 213 10.44 -4.83 -4.58
CA SER A 213 11.50 -5.76 -4.18
C SER A 213 11.59 -6.92 -5.15
N ARG A 214 12.81 -7.25 -5.56
CA ARG A 214 13.07 -8.40 -6.42
C ARG A 214 13.01 -9.73 -5.65
N ASP A 215 13.43 -9.72 -4.40
CA ASP A 215 13.63 -10.93 -3.57
C ASP A 215 12.65 -11.06 -2.39
N GLY A 216 11.86 -10.01 -2.11
CA GLY A 216 10.96 -9.96 -0.97
C GLY A 216 11.61 -9.51 0.35
N PHE A 217 12.90 -9.10 0.33
CA PHE A 217 13.64 -8.67 1.53
C PHE A 217 14.23 -7.27 1.40
N HIS A 218 14.61 -6.86 0.20
CA HIS A 218 15.21 -5.56 -0.09
C HIS A 218 14.22 -4.73 -0.90
N PHE A 219 13.64 -3.71 -0.28
CA PHE A 219 12.61 -2.87 -0.88
C PHE A 219 13.14 -1.49 -1.26
N SER A 220 12.86 -1.05 -2.48
CA SER A 220 13.19 0.28 -2.99
C SER A 220 11.93 1.09 -3.25
N GLN A 221 11.87 2.32 -2.71
CA GLN A 221 10.74 3.23 -2.95
C GLN A 221 10.79 3.76 -4.38
N VAL A 222 9.66 3.66 -5.07
CA VAL A 222 9.53 4.09 -6.46
C VAL A 222 8.49 5.18 -6.68
N SER A 223 7.53 5.36 -5.76
CA SER A 223 6.59 6.48 -5.81
C SER A 223 7.21 7.77 -5.25
N ASN A 224 6.86 8.90 -5.83
CA ASN A 224 7.34 10.21 -5.41
C ASN A 224 6.45 10.86 -4.34
N GLU A 225 5.22 10.36 -4.18
CA GLU A 225 4.23 10.83 -3.22
C GLU A 225 3.27 9.70 -2.83
N SER A 226 2.37 9.96 -1.88
CA SER A 226 1.29 9.05 -1.52
C SER A 226 0.33 8.86 -2.70
N VAL A 227 -0.05 7.60 -2.95
CA VAL A 227 -1.01 7.22 -4.01
C VAL A 227 -2.46 7.26 -3.53
N TYR A 228 -2.70 7.51 -2.25
CA TYR A 228 -4.03 7.51 -1.66
C TYR A 228 -4.92 8.65 -2.16
N PRO A 229 -6.24 8.54 -2.01
CA PRO A 229 -7.18 9.57 -2.43
C PRO A 229 -6.83 10.94 -1.83
N LYS A 230 -7.01 11.99 -2.61
CA LYS A 230 -6.78 13.38 -2.18
C LYS A 230 -8.02 13.93 -1.46
N VAL A 231 -8.40 13.28 -0.37
CA VAL A 231 -9.48 13.68 0.53
C VAL A 231 -8.93 13.90 1.95
N ASP A 232 -9.62 14.66 2.77
CA ASP A 232 -9.25 14.84 4.17
C ASP A 232 -9.57 13.55 4.96
N GLY A 233 -8.66 12.58 4.89
CA GLY A 233 -8.76 11.26 5.50
C GLY A 233 -7.53 10.89 6.32
N ARG A 234 -7.70 9.94 7.23
CA ARG A 234 -6.63 9.30 8.00
C ARG A 234 -6.48 7.87 7.52
N PHE A 235 -5.62 7.69 6.54
CA PHE A 235 -5.46 6.42 5.84
C PHE A 235 -4.62 5.41 6.64
N GLU A 236 -5.11 4.17 6.66
CA GLU A 236 -4.47 3.03 7.29
C GLU A 236 -4.87 1.75 6.54
N ASP A 237 -4.19 0.64 6.82
CA ASP A 237 -4.57 -0.71 6.41
C ASP A 237 -4.75 -0.89 4.89
N PRO A 238 -3.74 -0.57 4.08
CA PRO A 238 -3.83 -0.89 2.68
C PRO A 238 -3.91 -2.40 2.46
N VAL A 239 -4.66 -2.80 1.44
CA VAL A 239 -4.53 -4.12 0.81
C VAL A 239 -4.35 -3.95 -0.69
N VAL A 240 -3.24 -4.45 -1.20
CA VAL A 240 -2.91 -4.42 -2.62
C VAL A 240 -2.85 -5.84 -3.18
N TRP A 241 -3.43 -6.02 -4.36
CA TRP A 241 -3.33 -7.29 -5.11
C TRP A 241 -3.31 -7.01 -6.61
N LYS A 242 -2.89 -8.02 -7.38
CA LYS A 242 -2.86 -7.96 -8.84
C LYS A 242 -3.69 -9.11 -9.38
N ASP A 243 -4.62 -8.81 -10.28
CA ASP A 243 -5.30 -9.78 -11.12
C ASP A 243 -4.72 -9.81 -12.55
N SER A 244 -5.32 -10.57 -13.44
CA SER A 244 -4.90 -10.67 -14.84
C SER A 244 -5.05 -9.37 -15.63
N VAL A 245 -5.84 -8.41 -15.13
CA VAL A 245 -6.17 -7.16 -15.82
C VAL A 245 -5.40 -5.97 -15.24
N GLN A 246 -5.28 -5.88 -13.91
CA GLN A 246 -4.85 -4.67 -13.22
C GLN A 246 -4.31 -4.93 -11.81
N TYR A 247 -3.70 -3.90 -11.23
CA TYR A 247 -3.50 -3.81 -9.79
C TYR A 247 -4.72 -3.17 -9.15
N ASN A 248 -5.09 -3.66 -7.99
CA ASN A 248 -6.17 -3.16 -7.14
C ASN A 248 -5.59 -2.78 -5.78
N LEU A 249 -6.09 -1.74 -5.18
CA LEU A 249 -5.71 -1.26 -3.85
C LEU A 249 -6.95 -0.80 -3.11
N ILE A 250 -7.15 -1.29 -1.89
CA ILE A 250 -8.12 -0.72 -0.96
C ILE A 250 -7.35 -0.09 0.19
N VAL A 251 -7.78 1.10 0.60
CA VAL A 251 -7.25 1.79 1.78
C VAL A 251 -8.39 2.27 2.66
N ASN A 252 -8.23 2.11 3.97
CA ASN A 252 -9.20 2.48 4.99
C ASN A 252 -8.95 3.90 5.50
N ASP A 253 -9.97 4.75 5.52
CA ASP A 253 -10.00 5.95 6.35
C ASP A 253 -10.63 5.58 7.71
N TRP A 254 -9.80 5.27 8.66
CA TRP A 254 -10.26 4.70 9.92
C TRP A 254 -11.00 5.69 10.85
N TYR A 255 -10.79 7.01 10.70
CA TYR A 255 -11.62 8.03 11.35
C TYR A 255 -12.95 8.20 10.65
N GLY A 256 -12.96 8.13 9.33
CA GLY A 256 -14.15 8.27 8.51
C GLY A 256 -15.00 7.00 8.43
N ARG A 257 -14.48 5.85 8.90
CA ARG A 257 -15.12 4.52 8.82
C ARG A 257 -15.56 4.16 7.40
N ILE A 258 -14.73 4.51 6.41
CA ILE A 258 -14.95 4.26 4.99
C ILE A 258 -13.66 3.80 4.35
N ALA A 259 -13.72 2.93 3.37
CA ALA A 259 -12.58 2.56 2.56
C ALA A 259 -12.78 2.95 1.09
N TYR A 260 -11.67 3.20 0.41
CA TYR A 260 -11.62 3.58 -1.00
C TYR A 260 -10.95 2.50 -1.82
N HIS A 261 -11.47 2.25 -3.01
CA HIS A 261 -10.86 1.36 -3.99
C HIS A 261 -10.13 2.15 -5.07
N LEU A 262 -8.92 1.73 -5.40
CA LEU A 262 -8.08 2.32 -6.42
C LEU A 262 -7.61 1.24 -7.40
N ARG A 263 -7.39 1.62 -8.66
CA ARG A 263 -6.90 0.74 -9.72
C ARG A 263 -5.69 1.33 -10.40
N SER A 264 -4.80 0.46 -10.88
CA SER A 264 -3.61 0.86 -11.61
C SER A 264 -3.24 -0.14 -12.70
N ALA A 265 -2.76 0.34 -13.83
CA ALA A 265 -2.22 -0.48 -14.90
C ALA A 265 -0.84 -1.07 -14.55
N ASN A 266 -0.02 -0.30 -13.80
CA ASN A 266 1.40 -0.56 -13.57
C ASN A 266 1.79 -0.67 -12.07
N GLY A 267 0.84 -0.44 -11.16
CA GLY A 267 1.06 -0.44 -9.71
C GLY A 267 1.65 0.88 -9.17
N ILE A 268 1.84 1.89 -9.99
CA ILE A 268 2.45 3.18 -9.61
C ILE A 268 1.46 4.34 -9.77
N ASP A 269 0.81 4.41 -10.92
CA ASP A 269 -0.18 5.43 -11.21
C ASP A 269 -1.57 4.88 -10.87
N TRP A 270 -2.21 5.47 -9.87
CA TRP A 270 -3.46 4.98 -9.32
C TRP A 270 -4.62 5.94 -9.59
N THR A 271 -5.77 5.37 -9.92
CA THR A 271 -7.04 6.07 -10.06
C THR A 271 -7.99 5.58 -8.98
N THR A 272 -8.59 6.50 -8.23
CA THR A 272 -9.62 6.20 -7.23
C THR A 272 -10.96 5.98 -7.92
N ASP A 273 -11.62 4.86 -7.63
CA ASP A 273 -12.98 4.60 -8.11
C ASP A 273 -14.02 5.38 -7.29
N ALA A 274 -15.16 5.65 -7.89
CA ALA A 274 -16.30 6.23 -7.19
C ALA A 274 -16.95 5.19 -6.26
N GLY A 275 -17.44 5.65 -5.12
CA GLY A 275 -18.14 4.81 -4.16
C GLY A 275 -17.25 4.16 -3.11
N GLU A 276 -17.88 3.58 -2.15
CA GLU A 276 -17.25 2.94 -1.00
C GLU A 276 -16.64 1.59 -1.39
N ALA A 277 -15.43 1.31 -0.91
CA ALA A 277 -14.87 -0.03 -1.00
C ALA A 277 -15.48 -0.94 0.09
N TYR A 278 -15.63 -0.40 1.30
CA TYR A 278 -16.40 -1.01 2.38
C TYR A 278 -16.69 0.00 3.49
N MET A 279 -17.64 -0.33 4.36
CA MET A 279 -18.04 0.42 5.56
C MET A 279 -18.64 -0.54 6.60
N PRO A 280 -18.91 -0.09 7.84
CA PRO A 280 -19.66 -0.85 8.83
C PRO A 280 -21.02 -1.34 8.30
N GLY A 281 -21.47 -2.50 8.80
CA GLY A 281 -22.68 -3.17 8.34
C GLY A 281 -22.48 -4.07 7.11
N LEU A 282 -21.23 -4.37 6.77
CA LEU A 282 -20.82 -5.22 5.65
C LEU A 282 -21.11 -6.72 5.91
N ALA A 283 -20.89 -7.19 7.15
CA ALA A 283 -21.10 -8.59 7.53
C ALA A 283 -22.58 -8.93 7.54
N ARG A 284 -23.05 -9.60 6.49
CA ARG A 284 -24.45 -9.98 6.28
C ARG A 284 -24.59 -11.48 6.12
N HIS A 285 -25.71 -12.02 6.57
CA HIS A 285 -26.09 -13.40 6.44
C HIS A 285 -27.06 -13.59 5.27
N ALA A 286 -27.23 -14.83 4.83
CA ALA A 286 -28.14 -15.15 3.72
C ALA A 286 -29.61 -14.79 4.01
N ASP A 287 -30.03 -14.78 5.28
CA ASP A 287 -31.37 -14.38 5.74
C ASP A 287 -31.52 -12.85 5.92
N GLY A 288 -30.51 -12.07 5.56
CA GLY A 288 -30.49 -10.61 5.64
C GLY A 288 -30.09 -10.04 7.01
N LYS A 289 -29.89 -10.88 8.04
CA LYS A 289 -29.33 -10.41 9.31
C LYS A 289 -27.93 -9.84 9.11
N LYS A 290 -27.51 -8.93 10.01
CA LYS A 290 -26.20 -8.30 10.01
C LYS A 290 -25.51 -8.52 11.34
N GLU A 291 -24.20 -8.69 11.30
CA GLU A 291 -23.36 -8.60 12.48
C GLU A 291 -22.99 -7.13 12.72
N ASP A 292 -23.13 -6.65 13.96
CA ASP A 292 -22.91 -5.25 14.36
C ASP A 292 -21.46 -5.04 14.80
N TRP A 293 -20.52 -5.13 13.86
CA TRP A 293 -19.14 -4.77 14.09
C TRP A 293 -18.94 -3.27 13.95
N PHE A 294 -18.35 -2.67 14.98
CA PHE A 294 -18.09 -1.23 15.02
C PHE A 294 -17.01 -0.82 14.02
N LYS A 295 -15.94 -1.63 13.87
CA LYS A 295 -14.85 -1.40 12.93
C LYS A 295 -14.51 -2.63 12.12
N TYR A 296 -14.08 -2.36 10.88
CA TYR A 296 -13.49 -3.30 9.94
C TYR A 296 -12.10 -2.77 9.58
N GLU A 297 -11.06 -3.48 9.94
CA GLU A 297 -9.67 -3.09 9.70
C GLU A 297 -8.88 -4.26 9.11
N ARG A 298 -7.65 -3.99 8.69
CA ARG A 298 -6.73 -5.01 8.16
C ARG A 298 -7.32 -5.90 7.09
N PRO A 299 -8.02 -5.35 6.07
CA PRO A 299 -8.53 -6.19 5.01
C PRO A 299 -7.39 -6.93 4.31
N LYS A 300 -7.60 -8.20 3.99
CA LYS A 300 -6.76 -8.99 3.10
C LYS A 300 -7.68 -9.76 2.17
N VAL A 301 -7.18 -10.10 0.97
CA VAL A 301 -7.97 -10.84 -0.02
C VAL A 301 -7.38 -12.22 -0.29
N LEU A 302 -8.26 -13.19 -0.44
CA LEU A 302 -7.93 -14.48 -1.04
C LEU A 302 -8.21 -14.37 -2.54
N GLN A 303 -7.24 -14.78 -3.36
CA GLN A 303 -7.32 -14.70 -4.82
C GLN A 303 -7.54 -16.08 -5.44
N ASP A 304 -8.24 -16.11 -6.58
CA ASP A 304 -8.34 -17.29 -7.44
C ASP A 304 -7.12 -17.41 -8.37
N GLU A 305 -7.14 -18.41 -9.25
CA GLU A 305 -6.08 -18.67 -10.25
C GLU A 305 -5.89 -17.54 -11.26
N TYR A 306 -6.86 -16.64 -11.42
CA TYR A 306 -6.79 -15.45 -12.28
C TYR A 306 -6.36 -14.19 -11.50
N GLY A 307 -6.11 -14.33 -10.20
CA GLY A 307 -5.74 -13.23 -9.32
C GLY A 307 -6.92 -12.37 -8.87
N ARG A 308 -8.18 -12.74 -9.19
CA ARG A 308 -9.36 -12.00 -8.75
C ARG A 308 -9.61 -12.26 -7.26
N ALA A 309 -10.03 -11.24 -6.53
CA ALA A 309 -10.42 -11.40 -5.14
C ALA A 309 -11.74 -12.17 -5.04
N VAL A 310 -11.71 -13.34 -4.42
CA VAL A 310 -12.89 -14.21 -4.20
C VAL A 310 -13.42 -14.15 -2.77
N GLN A 311 -12.62 -13.60 -1.86
CA GLN A 311 -12.94 -13.44 -0.46
C GLN A 311 -12.10 -12.33 0.14
N ALA A 312 -12.66 -11.59 1.07
CA ALA A 312 -11.92 -10.69 1.94
C ALA A 312 -12.00 -11.18 3.39
N ASN A 313 -10.91 -11.10 4.13
CA ASN A 313 -10.89 -11.29 5.57
C ASN A 313 -10.56 -9.96 6.25
N PHE A 314 -11.21 -9.73 7.40
CA PHE A 314 -11.10 -8.51 8.17
C PHE A 314 -10.78 -8.83 9.63
N ALA A 315 -10.00 -7.96 10.24
CA ALA A 315 -10.02 -7.79 11.68
C ALA A 315 -11.23 -6.92 12.04
N VAL A 316 -12.04 -7.37 12.97
CA VAL A 316 -13.23 -6.66 13.42
C VAL A 316 -13.23 -6.52 14.94
N ILE A 317 -13.82 -5.44 15.43
CA ILE A 317 -14.11 -5.20 16.84
C ILE A 317 -15.49 -4.59 16.97
N ASP A 318 -16.22 -4.95 18.01
CA ASP A 318 -17.61 -4.56 18.22
C ASP A 318 -17.78 -3.25 19.00
N THR A 319 -16.66 -2.66 19.45
CA THR A 319 -16.61 -1.40 20.20
C THR A 319 -15.40 -0.54 19.80
N LEU A 320 -15.18 0.56 20.52
CA LEU A 320 -13.95 1.34 20.42
C LEU A 320 -12.77 0.53 21.02
N LYS A 321 -11.62 0.53 20.37
CA LYS A 321 -10.44 -0.27 20.78
C LYS A 321 -9.99 -0.05 22.23
N PHE A 322 -10.19 1.15 22.76
CA PHE A 322 -9.83 1.48 24.15
C PHE A 322 -10.99 1.25 25.15
N ALA A 323 -12.12 0.76 24.70
CA ALA A 323 -13.25 0.34 25.53
C ALA A 323 -13.37 -1.19 25.65
N ASP A 324 -12.40 -1.89 25.12
CA ASP A 324 -12.26 -3.34 25.20
C ASP A 324 -11.36 -3.65 26.41
N ASP A 325 -11.93 -4.24 27.45
CA ASP A 325 -11.28 -4.58 28.70
C ASP A 325 -11.07 -6.10 28.85
N ALA A 326 -10.26 -6.50 29.81
CA ALA A 326 -9.94 -7.90 30.06
C ALA A 326 -11.20 -8.74 30.34
N CYS A 327 -11.46 -9.74 29.48
CA CYS A 327 -12.56 -10.71 29.64
C CYS A 327 -13.96 -10.06 29.80
N ASP A 328 -14.16 -8.90 29.21
CA ASP A 328 -15.48 -8.25 29.17
C ASP A 328 -16.38 -8.83 28.06
N ASN A 329 -17.44 -8.14 27.66
CA ASN A 329 -18.34 -8.55 26.59
C ASN A 329 -17.91 -8.06 25.21
N HIS A 330 -16.74 -7.44 25.09
CA HIS A 330 -16.12 -7.01 23.85
C HIS A 330 -14.94 -7.93 23.50
N SER A 331 -14.60 -8.03 22.24
CA SER A 331 -13.39 -8.68 21.78
C SER A 331 -13.10 -8.38 20.31
N SER A 332 -11.89 -8.73 19.90
CA SER A 332 -11.43 -8.67 18.52
C SER A 332 -11.46 -10.05 17.88
N LYS A 333 -11.96 -10.09 16.67
CA LYS A 333 -12.13 -11.32 15.87
C LYS A 333 -11.60 -11.11 14.46
N ASN A 334 -11.18 -12.19 13.79
CA ASN A 334 -10.99 -12.22 12.35
C ASN A 334 -12.18 -12.87 11.68
N ILE A 335 -12.79 -12.23 10.68
CA ILE A 335 -13.91 -12.75 9.90
C ILE A 335 -13.57 -12.81 8.43
N THR A 336 -14.29 -13.65 7.69
CA THR A 336 -14.16 -13.80 6.24
C THR A 336 -15.48 -13.55 5.55
N ILE A 337 -15.47 -12.77 4.47
CA ILE A 337 -16.66 -12.42 3.69
C ILE A 337 -16.39 -12.77 2.22
N PRO A 338 -17.22 -13.63 1.58
CA PRO A 338 -17.07 -13.94 0.17
C PRO A 338 -17.25 -12.72 -0.71
N LEU A 339 -16.56 -12.72 -1.84
CA LEU A 339 -16.67 -11.70 -2.88
C LEU A 339 -17.14 -12.31 -4.20
N ASN A 340 -17.99 -11.59 -4.90
CA ASN A 340 -18.23 -11.83 -6.32
C ASN A 340 -16.92 -11.48 -7.08
N PRO A 341 -16.22 -12.43 -7.71
CA PRO A 341 -14.94 -12.19 -8.36
C PRO A 341 -15.05 -11.35 -9.65
N GLY A 342 -16.27 -11.21 -10.17
CA GLY A 342 -16.52 -10.62 -11.47
C GLY A 342 -16.30 -11.60 -12.63
N LEU A 343 -16.60 -11.14 -13.83
CA LEU A 343 -16.50 -11.90 -15.08
C LEU A 343 -15.08 -11.89 -15.62
N LEU A 344 -14.64 -12.99 -16.22
CA LEU A 344 -13.43 -13.04 -17.03
C LEU A 344 -13.72 -12.43 -18.41
N LEU A 345 -13.19 -11.24 -18.65
CA LEU A 345 -13.39 -10.48 -19.87
C LEU A 345 -12.10 -10.32 -20.65
N HIS A 346 -12.20 -10.45 -21.96
CA HIS A 346 -11.09 -10.21 -22.87
C HIS A 346 -11.57 -9.39 -24.07
N VAL A 347 -10.84 -8.32 -24.43
CA VAL A 347 -11.11 -7.55 -25.66
C VAL A 347 -10.62 -8.36 -26.85
N GLU A 348 -11.49 -8.59 -27.82
CA GLU A 348 -11.16 -9.32 -29.04
C GLU A 348 -10.42 -8.44 -30.05
N GLY A 349 -9.24 -8.93 -30.48
CA GLY A 349 -8.39 -8.24 -31.47
C GLY A 349 -7.40 -7.26 -30.84
N ASN A 350 -6.45 -6.79 -31.68
CA ASN A 350 -5.31 -5.96 -31.27
C ASN A 350 -5.44 -4.49 -31.67
N LYS A 351 -6.58 -4.08 -32.24
CA LYS A 351 -6.78 -2.70 -32.63
C LYS A 351 -6.96 -1.82 -31.40
N LYS A 352 -6.34 -0.66 -31.43
CA LYS A 352 -6.56 0.37 -30.41
C LYS A 352 -8.06 0.67 -30.27
N ILE A 353 -8.53 0.70 -29.02
CA ILE A 353 -9.88 1.12 -28.67
C ILE A 353 -9.80 2.49 -28.00
N ASP A 354 -10.57 3.43 -28.52
CA ASP A 354 -10.68 4.79 -28.03
C ASP A 354 -12.13 5.29 -28.12
N ARG A 355 -12.34 6.57 -27.81
CA ARG A 355 -13.66 7.20 -27.79
C ARG A 355 -14.39 7.12 -29.15
N MET A 356 -13.66 6.98 -30.28
CA MET A 356 -14.20 6.96 -31.64
C MET A 356 -14.45 5.54 -32.15
N SER A 357 -14.12 4.52 -31.37
CA SER A 357 -14.35 3.13 -31.78
C SER A 357 -15.84 2.84 -31.96
N ARG A 358 -16.21 2.25 -33.12
CA ARG A 358 -17.61 1.99 -33.45
C ARG A 358 -18.13 0.69 -32.91
N ASP A 359 -17.36 -0.39 -33.05
CA ASP A 359 -17.69 -1.72 -32.58
C ASP A 359 -16.60 -2.18 -31.58
N ILE A 360 -17.00 -2.57 -30.39
CA ILE A 360 -16.11 -3.09 -29.37
C ILE A 360 -16.54 -4.54 -29.09
N ARG A 361 -15.64 -5.48 -29.38
CA ARG A 361 -15.87 -6.92 -29.16
C ARG A 361 -15.20 -7.36 -27.89
N VAL A 362 -15.98 -7.99 -27.01
CA VAL A 362 -15.49 -8.50 -25.73
C VAL A 362 -15.95 -9.95 -25.59
N LYS A 363 -15.00 -10.83 -25.31
CA LYS A 363 -15.26 -12.21 -24.93
C LYS A 363 -15.53 -12.28 -23.44
N VAL A 364 -16.60 -12.95 -23.06
CA VAL A 364 -16.91 -13.35 -21.69
C VAL A 364 -16.65 -14.85 -21.60
N SER A 365 -15.66 -15.23 -20.79
CA SER A 365 -15.30 -16.63 -20.64
C SER A 365 -16.28 -17.38 -19.72
N SER A 366 -16.53 -18.63 -20.05
CA SER A 366 -17.27 -19.55 -19.17
C SER A 366 -16.37 -20.02 -18.01
N GLU A 367 -17.00 -20.33 -16.89
CA GLU A 367 -16.35 -20.86 -15.69
C GLU A 367 -17.15 -22.05 -15.14
N LYS A 368 -16.59 -22.80 -14.20
CA LYS A 368 -17.18 -24.05 -13.69
C LYS A 368 -18.66 -23.97 -13.31
N HIS A 369 -19.11 -22.82 -12.81
CA HIS A 369 -20.48 -22.57 -12.35
C HIS A 369 -21.12 -21.36 -13.02
N PHE A 370 -20.62 -21.00 -14.20
CA PHE A 370 -21.10 -19.85 -14.95
C PHE A 370 -21.00 -20.09 -16.45
N ALA A 371 -22.15 -20.06 -17.11
CA ALA A 371 -22.28 -20.17 -18.56
C ALA A 371 -22.83 -18.83 -19.12
N PRO A 372 -21.97 -17.96 -19.67
CA PRO A 372 -22.36 -16.56 -19.99
C PRO A 372 -23.55 -16.47 -20.93
N TYR A 373 -23.72 -17.42 -21.87
CA TYR A 373 -24.83 -17.42 -22.80
C TYR A 373 -26.20 -17.65 -22.13
N SER A 374 -26.26 -18.53 -21.14
CA SER A 374 -27.51 -18.82 -20.41
C SER A 374 -27.74 -17.88 -19.21
N ASP A 375 -26.68 -17.43 -18.57
CA ASP A 375 -26.78 -16.81 -17.25
C ASP A 375 -26.85 -15.29 -17.28
N LEU A 376 -26.35 -14.64 -18.37
CA LEU A 376 -26.36 -13.18 -18.45
C LEU A 376 -27.70 -12.64 -18.98
N ASP A 377 -28.17 -11.56 -18.36
CA ASP A 377 -29.19 -10.68 -18.93
C ASP A 377 -28.53 -9.67 -19.88
N ILE A 378 -28.45 -10.04 -21.15
CA ILE A 378 -27.73 -9.29 -22.19
C ILE A 378 -28.24 -7.86 -22.31
N ALA A 379 -29.54 -7.61 -22.14
CA ALA A 379 -30.14 -6.30 -22.28
C ALA A 379 -29.71 -5.32 -21.16
N SER A 380 -29.34 -5.87 -20.00
CA SER A 380 -28.88 -5.08 -18.86
C SER A 380 -27.43 -4.62 -18.98
N LEU A 381 -26.62 -5.22 -19.87
CA LEU A 381 -25.19 -5.00 -19.94
C LEU A 381 -24.82 -3.62 -20.49
N ARG A 382 -23.87 -2.96 -19.84
CA ARG A 382 -23.24 -1.70 -20.26
C ARG A 382 -21.74 -1.86 -20.25
N LEU A 383 -21.05 -1.36 -21.30
CA LEU A 383 -19.59 -1.39 -21.43
C LEU A 383 -19.05 0.01 -21.67
N GLY A 384 -17.92 0.34 -21.08
CA GLY A 384 -17.24 1.62 -21.33
C GLY A 384 -16.17 1.94 -20.29
N ALA A 385 -15.76 3.20 -20.24
CA ALA A 385 -14.95 3.72 -19.17
C ALA A 385 -15.66 3.52 -17.83
N PRO A 386 -14.96 3.17 -16.75
CA PRO A 386 -15.58 3.02 -15.43
C PRO A 386 -16.41 4.24 -15.02
N THR A 387 -15.94 5.46 -15.31
CA THR A 387 -16.64 6.72 -15.04
C THR A 387 -17.99 6.87 -15.79
N GLU A 388 -18.24 6.06 -16.80
CA GLU A 388 -19.52 6.03 -17.50
C GLU A 388 -20.42 4.92 -16.96
N VAL A 389 -19.91 3.69 -16.93
CA VAL A 389 -20.75 2.54 -16.57
C VAL A 389 -21.14 2.52 -15.10
N ASP A 390 -20.33 3.10 -14.23
CA ASP A 390 -20.64 3.23 -12.81
C ASP A 390 -21.88 4.10 -12.53
N TYR A 391 -22.23 4.95 -13.49
CA TYR A 391 -23.44 5.78 -13.46
C TYR A 391 -24.54 5.30 -14.44
N GLY A 392 -24.49 4.05 -14.86
CA GLY A 392 -25.49 3.42 -15.72
C GLY A 392 -25.44 3.84 -17.19
N ARG A 393 -24.42 4.62 -17.59
CA ARG A 393 -24.15 5.00 -18.97
C ARG A 393 -23.27 3.96 -19.66
N GLY A 394 -22.82 4.21 -20.87
CA GLY A 394 -21.95 3.31 -21.64
C GLY A 394 -22.64 2.68 -22.84
N CYS A 395 -21.90 1.82 -23.51
CA CYS A 395 -22.30 1.14 -24.73
C CYS A 395 -23.30 0.02 -24.49
N LEU A 396 -24.26 -0.13 -25.40
CA LEU A 396 -25.22 -1.24 -25.42
C LEU A 396 -24.72 -2.39 -26.27
N VAL A 397 -25.16 -3.60 -25.96
CA VAL A 397 -24.91 -4.79 -26.78
C VAL A 397 -25.70 -4.67 -28.08
N LYS A 398 -24.98 -4.71 -29.22
CA LYS A 398 -25.52 -4.66 -30.58
C LYS A 398 -25.74 -6.08 -31.12
N LYS A 399 -24.82 -6.99 -30.80
CA LYS A 399 -24.85 -8.39 -31.26
C LYS A 399 -24.16 -9.27 -30.22
N HIS A 400 -24.58 -10.50 -30.12
CA HIS A 400 -23.88 -11.52 -29.33
C HIS A 400 -23.84 -12.84 -30.08
N GLU A 401 -22.80 -13.63 -29.85
CA GLU A 401 -22.62 -14.93 -30.47
C GLU A 401 -21.96 -15.90 -29.49
N ARG A 402 -22.42 -17.14 -29.47
CA ARG A 402 -21.83 -18.21 -28.66
C ARG A 402 -20.63 -18.81 -29.41
N VAL A 403 -19.51 -18.96 -28.72
CA VAL A 403 -18.30 -19.61 -29.25
C VAL A 403 -17.85 -20.68 -28.25
N GLY A 404 -18.17 -21.93 -28.54
CA GLY A 404 -18.01 -23.02 -27.57
C GLY A 404 -18.89 -22.78 -26.34
N ASN A 405 -18.24 -22.67 -25.17
CA ASN A 405 -18.90 -22.31 -23.91
C ASN A 405 -18.85 -20.81 -23.60
N ASP A 406 -18.05 -20.07 -24.33
CA ASP A 406 -17.86 -18.63 -24.14
C ASP A 406 -18.92 -17.80 -24.91
N LEU A 407 -19.00 -16.53 -24.59
CA LEU A 407 -19.88 -15.59 -25.24
C LEU A 407 -19.08 -14.39 -25.77
N ILE A 408 -19.23 -14.08 -27.06
CA ILE A 408 -18.70 -12.85 -27.62
C ILE A 408 -19.81 -11.81 -27.71
N LEU A 409 -19.59 -10.67 -27.07
CA LEU A 409 -20.46 -9.51 -27.11
C LEU A 409 -19.87 -8.46 -28.02
N THR A 410 -20.66 -7.94 -28.97
CA THR A 410 -20.30 -6.77 -29.77
C THR A 410 -21.13 -5.60 -29.28
N PHE A 411 -20.48 -4.57 -28.79
CA PHE A 411 -21.09 -3.35 -28.30
C PHE A 411 -21.06 -2.26 -29.38
N ASP A 412 -22.13 -1.44 -29.44
CA ASP A 412 -22.08 -0.19 -30.16
C ASP A 412 -21.18 0.78 -29.42
N GLY A 413 -19.99 1.01 -29.93
CA GLY A 413 -18.95 1.77 -29.22
C GLY A 413 -19.28 3.25 -28.96
N LYS A 414 -20.44 3.73 -29.44
CA LYS A 414 -20.90 5.09 -29.16
C LYS A 414 -21.18 5.26 -27.64
N GLY A 415 -20.57 6.27 -27.04
CA GLY A 415 -20.76 6.56 -25.62
C GLY A 415 -19.87 5.74 -24.66
N ASN A 416 -18.81 5.10 -25.17
CA ASN A 416 -17.87 4.35 -24.33
C ASN A 416 -17.12 5.22 -23.29
N GLY A 417 -17.05 6.55 -23.49
CA GLY A 417 -16.47 7.51 -22.54
C GLY A 417 -14.95 7.43 -22.35
N LEU A 418 -14.26 6.60 -23.12
CA LEU A 418 -12.81 6.40 -22.96
C LEU A 418 -12.01 7.69 -23.19
N THR A 419 -11.02 7.90 -22.37
CA THR A 419 -10.00 8.94 -22.46
C THR A 419 -8.61 8.33 -22.68
N SER A 420 -7.60 9.17 -22.88
CA SER A 420 -6.21 8.70 -23.00
C SER A 420 -5.63 8.11 -21.69
N ASN A 421 -6.31 8.32 -20.56
CA ASN A 421 -5.88 7.84 -19.26
C ASN A 421 -6.49 6.48 -18.90
N ASP A 422 -7.47 6.03 -19.68
CA ASP A 422 -8.10 4.73 -19.43
C ASP A 422 -7.24 3.59 -19.98
N PHE A 423 -7.11 2.54 -19.21
CA PHE A 423 -6.36 1.33 -19.56
C PHE A 423 -7.26 0.08 -19.57
N VAL A 424 -8.51 0.22 -19.12
CA VAL A 424 -9.52 -0.85 -19.08
C VAL A 424 -10.87 -0.36 -19.55
N LEU A 425 -11.67 -1.30 -20.05
CA LEU A 425 -13.13 -1.20 -20.11
C LEU A 425 -13.72 -1.87 -18.90
N LYS A 426 -14.80 -1.33 -18.36
CA LYS A 426 -15.64 -1.96 -17.33
C LYS A 426 -16.96 -2.38 -17.96
N LEU A 427 -17.43 -3.55 -17.58
CA LEU A 427 -18.75 -4.06 -17.89
C LEU A 427 -19.56 -4.14 -16.60
N ILE A 428 -20.79 -3.64 -16.61
CA ILE A 428 -21.76 -3.80 -15.52
C ILE A 428 -23.10 -4.22 -16.11
N GLY A 429 -23.83 -5.05 -15.36
CA GLY A 429 -25.19 -5.47 -15.62
C GLY A 429 -25.66 -6.51 -14.61
N LYS A 430 -26.55 -7.39 -15.04
CA LYS A 430 -27.14 -8.42 -14.19
C LYS A 430 -27.02 -9.79 -14.81
N LYS A 431 -27.03 -10.80 -13.99
CA LYS A 431 -27.37 -12.17 -14.37
C LYS A 431 -28.90 -12.32 -14.36
N LYS A 432 -29.41 -13.39 -14.98
CA LYS A 432 -30.87 -13.67 -15.04
C LYS A 432 -31.48 -13.93 -13.67
N ASP A 433 -30.66 -14.37 -12.70
CA ASP A 433 -31.07 -14.52 -11.30
C ASP A 433 -31.14 -13.20 -10.53
N GLY A 434 -30.85 -12.08 -11.19
CA GLY A 434 -30.83 -10.73 -10.61
C GLY A 434 -29.51 -10.35 -9.93
N SER A 435 -28.57 -11.28 -9.80
CA SER A 435 -27.25 -10.98 -9.20
C SER A 435 -26.41 -10.09 -10.11
N ILE A 436 -25.45 -9.38 -9.51
CA ILE A 436 -24.59 -8.44 -10.22
C ILE A 436 -23.62 -9.17 -11.13
N ALA A 437 -23.60 -8.77 -12.41
CA ALA A 437 -22.57 -9.08 -13.38
C ALA A 437 -21.67 -7.86 -13.58
N TYR A 438 -20.38 -7.98 -13.28
CA TYR A 438 -19.40 -6.93 -13.56
C TYR A 438 -18.07 -7.57 -13.97
N GLY A 439 -17.22 -6.81 -14.62
CA GLY A 439 -15.86 -7.25 -14.94
C GLY A 439 -15.06 -6.14 -15.60
N TYR A 440 -13.77 -6.37 -15.73
CA TYR A 440 -12.86 -5.46 -16.41
C TYR A 440 -12.15 -6.18 -17.55
N ALA A 441 -11.97 -5.51 -18.66
CA ALA A 441 -11.17 -5.97 -19.78
C ALA A 441 -10.07 -4.95 -20.07
N ARG A 442 -8.81 -5.39 -20.14
CA ARG A 442 -7.68 -4.52 -20.47
C ARG A 442 -7.79 -4.07 -21.92
N LEU A 443 -7.51 -2.80 -22.16
CA LEU A 443 -7.46 -2.25 -23.52
C LEU A 443 -6.25 -2.82 -24.28
N PRO A 444 -6.37 -3.15 -25.58
CA PRO A 444 -5.28 -3.75 -26.35
C PRO A 444 -4.00 -2.90 -26.39
N GLN A 445 -4.13 -1.58 -26.33
CA GLN A 445 -3.01 -0.65 -26.29
C GLN A 445 -2.40 -0.45 -24.90
N ALA A 446 -3.00 -0.99 -23.84
CA ALA A 446 -2.48 -0.91 -22.50
C ALA A 446 -1.56 -2.10 -22.21
N SER A 447 -0.25 -1.89 -22.11
CA SER A 447 0.69 -2.97 -21.84
C SER A 447 0.41 -3.68 -20.51
N VAL A 448 0.62 -4.99 -20.47
CA VAL A 448 0.57 -5.81 -19.23
C VAL A 448 1.83 -5.56 -18.41
N HIS A 449 2.92 -5.34 -19.10
CA HIS A 449 4.21 -4.98 -18.53
C HIS A 449 4.61 -3.60 -19.03
N SER A 450 5.36 -2.89 -18.23
CA SER A 450 5.89 -1.58 -18.62
C SER A 450 7.24 -1.34 -17.95
N PRO A 451 8.11 -0.52 -18.55
CA PRO A 451 9.28 -0.02 -17.87
C PRO A 451 8.84 0.89 -16.71
N LEU A 452 9.65 0.95 -15.67
CA LEU A 452 9.44 1.81 -14.51
C LEU A 452 10.76 2.47 -14.13
N LEU A 453 11.09 3.57 -14.80
CA LEU A 453 12.30 4.31 -14.52
C LEU A 453 12.14 5.13 -13.24
N SER A 454 13.14 5.06 -12.36
CA SER A 454 13.21 5.81 -11.12
C SER A 454 14.57 6.44 -10.96
N ALA A 455 14.63 7.77 -10.89
CA ALA A 455 15.84 8.52 -10.64
C ALA A 455 16.06 8.72 -9.14
N ARG A 456 17.33 8.80 -8.71
CA ARG A 456 17.73 9.31 -7.41
C ARG A 456 17.88 10.84 -7.43
N ALA A 457 18.07 11.44 -6.27
CA ALA A 457 18.41 12.85 -6.15
C ALA A 457 19.74 13.15 -6.85
N PRO A 458 19.87 14.33 -7.49
CA PRO A 458 21.15 14.77 -8.04
C PRO A 458 22.20 14.92 -6.94
N ARG A 459 23.42 14.45 -7.19
CA ARG A 459 24.57 14.59 -6.30
C ARG A 459 25.65 15.40 -6.99
N LEU A 460 26.06 16.49 -6.37
CA LEU A 460 27.21 17.26 -6.83
C LEU A 460 28.47 16.41 -6.67
N THR A 461 29.31 16.36 -7.70
CA THR A 461 30.60 15.67 -7.70
C THR A 461 31.74 16.66 -7.44
N ALA A 462 32.93 16.18 -7.10
CA ALA A 462 34.07 17.04 -6.74
C ALA A 462 34.54 17.94 -7.90
N ASP A 463 34.33 17.52 -9.15
CA ASP A 463 34.62 18.24 -10.38
C ASP A 463 33.55 19.29 -10.77
N GLY A 464 32.49 19.43 -9.94
CA GLY A 464 31.43 20.42 -10.15
C GLY A 464 30.30 19.94 -11.10
N ASN A 465 30.32 18.68 -11.54
CA ASN A 465 29.21 18.08 -12.25
C ASN A 465 28.12 17.57 -11.29
N CYS A 466 26.93 17.28 -11.81
CA CYS A 466 25.90 16.55 -11.09
C CYS A 466 25.81 15.12 -11.62
N ARG A 467 25.76 14.17 -10.69
CA ARG A 467 25.52 12.75 -10.95
C ARG A 467 24.10 12.36 -10.58
N ILE A 468 23.44 11.56 -11.40
CA ILE A 468 22.13 10.97 -11.11
C ILE A 468 22.19 9.48 -11.43
N THR A 469 21.73 8.66 -10.50
CA THR A 469 21.49 7.23 -10.75
C THR A 469 20.05 7.03 -11.22
N VAL A 470 19.87 6.36 -12.35
CA VAL A 470 18.55 5.98 -12.89
C VAL A 470 18.50 4.45 -12.96
N GLU A 471 17.39 3.87 -12.52
CA GLU A 471 17.19 2.43 -12.47
C GLU A 471 15.80 2.08 -13.01
N ASN A 472 15.71 0.93 -13.71
CA ASN A 472 14.46 0.42 -14.23
C ASN A 472 13.89 -0.66 -13.28
N PHE A 473 12.88 -0.33 -12.50
CA PHE A 473 12.13 -1.27 -11.66
C PHE A 473 10.96 -1.95 -12.40
N GLY A 474 10.81 -1.66 -13.70
CA GLY A 474 9.80 -2.25 -14.56
C GLY A 474 10.13 -3.67 -14.98
N LEU A 475 9.20 -4.29 -15.70
CA LEU A 475 9.31 -5.66 -16.21
C LEU A 475 9.60 -5.71 -17.72
N GLU A 476 9.76 -4.56 -18.34
CA GLU A 476 10.17 -4.40 -19.74
C GLU A 476 11.39 -3.49 -19.83
N THR A 477 12.15 -3.63 -20.91
CA THR A 477 13.27 -2.74 -21.21
C THR A 477 12.73 -1.32 -21.43
N ALA A 478 13.29 -0.37 -20.72
CA ALA A 478 13.03 1.05 -20.96
C ALA A 478 13.84 1.50 -22.19
N GLU A 479 13.16 2.12 -23.12
CA GLU A 479 13.78 2.79 -24.25
C GLU A 479 14.66 3.98 -23.79
N PRO A 480 15.60 4.44 -24.62
CA PRO A 480 16.40 5.62 -24.29
C PRO A 480 15.55 6.80 -23.84
N SER A 481 16.00 7.47 -22.80
CA SER A 481 15.29 8.58 -22.18
C SER A 481 16.27 9.70 -21.79
N THR A 482 15.74 10.84 -21.36
CA THR A 482 16.52 11.96 -20.86
C THR A 482 16.09 12.25 -19.42
N VAL A 483 17.03 12.35 -18.49
CA VAL A 483 16.77 12.92 -17.17
C VAL A 483 17.00 14.42 -17.22
N CYS A 484 16.00 15.20 -16.83
CA CYS A 484 16.03 16.65 -16.76
C CYS A 484 15.94 17.09 -15.30
N VAL A 485 16.75 18.07 -14.91
CA VAL A 485 16.69 18.70 -13.60
C VAL A 485 16.32 20.16 -13.77
N GLU A 486 15.22 20.56 -13.13
CA GLU A 486 14.67 21.91 -13.22
C GLU A 486 14.58 22.52 -11.81
N TYR A 487 14.77 23.83 -11.71
CA TYR A 487 14.58 24.61 -10.48
C TYR A 487 13.65 25.79 -10.72
N THR A 488 13.04 26.28 -9.67
CA THR A 488 12.20 27.50 -9.73
C THR A 488 13.04 28.71 -9.31
N ASP A 489 13.12 29.73 -10.16
CA ASP A 489 13.83 30.97 -9.84
C ASP A 489 13.05 31.81 -8.80
N GLY A 490 13.69 32.83 -8.26
CA GLY A 490 13.08 33.75 -7.27
C GLY A 490 11.82 34.50 -7.78
N LYS A 491 11.49 34.38 -9.06
CA LYS A 491 10.26 34.91 -9.68
C LYS A 491 9.21 33.84 -9.96
N GLY A 492 9.39 32.61 -9.46
CA GLY A 492 8.47 31.50 -9.65
C GLY A 492 8.55 30.82 -11.03
N ARG A 493 9.57 31.11 -11.85
CA ARG A 493 9.71 30.54 -13.20
C ARG A 493 10.59 29.30 -13.17
N GLY A 494 10.15 28.21 -13.79
CA GLY A 494 10.94 27.00 -13.98
C GLY A 494 12.13 27.26 -14.93
N LYS A 495 13.32 26.83 -14.51
CA LYS A 495 14.55 26.90 -15.31
C LYS A 495 15.26 25.56 -15.30
N MET A 496 15.86 25.20 -16.43
CA MET A 496 16.69 24.03 -16.57
C MET A 496 18.00 24.21 -15.81
N LEU A 497 18.29 23.29 -14.88
CA LEU A 497 19.59 23.19 -14.24
C LEU A 497 20.56 22.36 -15.08
N GLY A 498 20.06 21.31 -15.72
CA GLY A 498 20.81 20.46 -16.63
C GLY A 498 20.03 19.20 -17.02
N SER A 499 20.58 18.46 -17.96
CA SER A 499 20.01 17.20 -18.43
C SER A 499 21.10 16.22 -18.86
N ALA A 500 20.78 14.94 -18.83
CA ALA A 500 21.66 13.88 -19.31
C ALA A 500 20.84 12.79 -20.01
N GLU A 501 21.45 12.18 -21.04
CA GLU A 501 20.86 11.04 -21.75
C GLU A 501 21.04 9.76 -20.92
N VAL A 502 19.97 8.97 -20.87
CA VAL A 502 19.89 7.66 -20.25
C VAL A 502 19.72 6.64 -21.37
N SER A 503 20.66 5.70 -21.49
CA SER A 503 20.55 4.59 -22.44
C SER A 503 19.36 3.69 -22.11
N ALA A 504 19.00 2.78 -23.03
CA ALA A 504 18.02 1.74 -22.74
C ALA A 504 18.46 0.94 -21.51
N LEU A 505 17.52 0.67 -20.59
CA LEU A 505 17.76 -0.08 -19.36
C LEU A 505 16.85 -1.31 -19.31
N LYS A 506 17.46 -2.49 -19.18
CA LYS A 506 16.73 -3.74 -18.93
C LYS A 506 16.05 -3.71 -17.54
N PRO A 507 15.09 -4.60 -17.27
CA PRO A 507 14.54 -4.76 -15.93
C PRO A 507 15.64 -4.92 -14.87
N TYR A 508 15.53 -4.11 -13.78
CA TYR A 508 16.47 -4.02 -12.65
C TYR A 508 17.91 -3.57 -13.01
N GLU A 509 18.12 -3.05 -14.21
CA GLU A 509 19.38 -2.42 -14.58
C GLU A 509 19.41 -0.97 -14.13
N SER A 510 20.59 -0.53 -13.68
CA SER A 510 20.84 0.86 -13.27
C SER A 510 22.00 1.46 -14.03
N THR A 511 21.98 2.77 -14.22
CA THR A 511 23.08 3.53 -14.80
C THR A 511 23.28 4.84 -14.05
N GLU A 512 24.50 5.34 -14.09
CA GLU A 512 24.85 6.69 -13.61
C GLU A 512 25.05 7.61 -14.80
N VAL A 513 24.40 8.74 -14.77
CA VAL A 513 24.51 9.79 -15.78
C VAL A 513 24.97 11.10 -15.16
N TYR A 514 25.68 11.91 -15.95
CA TYR A 514 26.33 13.12 -15.49
C TYR A 514 25.92 14.31 -16.36
N PHE A 515 25.75 15.46 -15.75
CA PHE A 515 25.54 16.72 -16.46
C PHE A 515 26.28 17.87 -15.79
N LYS A 516 26.67 18.86 -16.57
CA LYS A 516 27.21 20.12 -16.07
C LYS A 516 26.05 21.05 -15.70
N PRO A 517 25.95 21.52 -14.44
CA PRO A 517 24.90 22.44 -14.06
C PRO A 517 25.01 23.78 -14.81
N ALA A 518 23.85 24.34 -15.21
CA ALA A 518 23.78 25.65 -15.88
C ALA A 518 24.19 26.81 -14.98
N VAL A 519 24.26 26.58 -13.66
CA VAL A 519 24.78 27.55 -12.66
C VAL A 519 25.80 26.84 -11.78
N SER A 520 26.84 27.58 -11.35
CA SER A 520 27.82 27.01 -10.42
C SER A 520 27.18 26.68 -9.08
N LEU A 521 27.26 25.42 -8.67
CA LEU A 521 26.65 24.90 -7.43
C LEU A 521 27.68 24.96 -6.30
N THR A 522 27.61 26.01 -5.50
CA THR A 522 28.22 26.07 -4.16
C THR A 522 27.21 25.62 -3.12
N LEU A 523 27.63 25.31 -1.90
CA LEU A 523 26.70 24.98 -0.81
C LEU A 523 25.64 26.06 -0.61
N GLY A 524 26.04 27.34 -0.61
CA GLY A 524 25.12 28.47 -0.52
C GLY A 524 24.16 28.56 -1.69
N LYS A 525 24.60 28.24 -2.92
CA LYS A 525 23.73 28.22 -4.10
C LYS A 525 22.76 27.07 -4.06
N MET A 526 23.17 25.91 -3.58
CA MET A 526 22.26 24.74 -3.39
C MET A 526 21.18 25.05 -2.35
N GLN A 527 21.53 25.74 -1.26
CA GLN A 527 20.56 26.21 -0.26
C GLN A 527 19.58 27.23 -0.84
N GLU A 528 20.06 28.18 -1.65
CA GLU A 528 19.23 29.18 -2.34
C GLU A 528 18.25 28.50 -3.34
N LEU A 529 18.71 27.50 -4.09
CA LEU A 529 17.88 26.75 -5.02
C LEU A 529 16.84 25.90 -4.29
N GLY A 530 17.15 25.44 -3.08
CA GLY A 530 16.28 24.59 -2.28
C GLY A 530 16.02 23.23 -2.94
N LYS A 531 14.76 22.98 -3.31
CA LYS A 531 14.36 21.74 -3.99
C LYS A 531 14.36 21.92 -5.51
N VAL A 532 14.81 20.89 -6.21
CA VAL A 532 14.77 20.77 -7.67
C VAL A 532 13.78 19.70 -8.10
N SER A 533 13.30 19.78 -9.32
CA SER A 533 12.41 18.81 -9.95
C SER A 533 13.25 17.92 -10.88
N VAL A 534 13.27 16.62 -10.62
CA VAL A 534 13.89 15.60 -11.48
C VAL A 534 12.80 14.95 -12.31
N ILE A 535 12.90 15.08 -13.63
CA ILE A 535 11.89 14.61 -14.59
C ILE A 535 12.57 13.69 -15.60
N LEU A 536 12.03 12.49 -15.74
CA LEU A 536 12.41 11.58 -16.84
C LEU A 536 11.54 11.90 -18.05
N LYS A 537 12.14 12.04 -19.23
CA LYS A 537 11.44 12.32 -20.48
C LYS A 537 11.81 11.29 -21.54
N GLN A 538 10.82 10.84 -22.31
CA GLN A 538 10.99 10.00 -23.48
C GLN A 538 10.28 10.68 -24.66
N ASN A 539 10.94 10.81 -25.78
CA ASN A 539 10.41 11.55 -26.94
C ASN A 539 9.87 12.95 -26.54
N ARG A 540 10.60 13.66 -25.66
CA ARG A 540 10.25 14.98 -25.09
C ARG A 540 9.01 15.01 -24.18
N LYS A 541 8.36 13.87 -23.93
CA LYS A 541 7.22 13.76 -23.02
C LYS A 541 7.69 13.23 -21.67
N ALA A 542 7.15 13.78 -20.58
CA ALA A 542 7.44 13.29 -19.24
C ALA A 542 6.95 11.84 -19.08
N ILE A 543 7.78 11.02 -18.45
CA ILE A 543 7.47 9.66 -18.04
C ILE A 543 7.22 9.67 -16.54
N GLY A 544 5.98 9.46 -16.12
CA GLY A 544 5.60 9.52 -14.72
C GLY A 544 5.65 10.95 -14.14
N ARG A 545 5.59 11.02 -12.82
CA ARG A 545 5.59 12.28 -12.07
C ARG A 545 6.99 12.77 -11.74
N ALA A 546 7.17 14.08 -11.68
CA ALA A 546 8.42 14.68 -11.25
C ALA A 546 8.78 14.28 -9.81
N PHE A 547 10.05 14.03 -9.56
CA PHE A 547 10.60 13.81 -8.23
C PHE A 547 11.18 15.12 -7.67
N ILE A 548 10.60 15.63 -6.60
CA ILE A 548 11.00 16.88 -5.96
C ILE A 548 11.97 16.58 -4.82
N THR A 549 13.22 17.05 -4.94
CA THR A 549 14.30 16.68 -4.03
C THR A 549 15.32 17.80 -3.88
N PRO A 550 16.09 17.91 -2.78
CA PRO A 550 17.28 18.75 -2.76
C PRO A 550 18.39 18.15 -3.65
N ILE A 551 19.36 18.99 -4.01
CA ILE A 551 20.63 18.51 -4.57
C ILE A 551 21.51 18.09 -3.39
N HIS A 552 22.04 16.88 -3.43
CA HIS A 552 22.96 16.42 -2.38
C HIS A 552 24.38 16.95 -2.62
N ALA A 553 25.03 17.39 -1.55
CA ALA A 553 26.43 17.76 -1.57
C ALA A 553 27.34 16.56 -1.95
N PRO A 554 28.55 16.80 -2.44
CA PRO A 554 29.52 15.72 -2.66
C PRO A 554 29.72 14.93 -1.36
N GLN A 555 29.86 13.64 -1.48
CA GLN A 555 30.19 12.74 -0.35
C GLN A 555 31.67 12.96 0.05
N MET A 556 32.05 14.19 0.33
CA MET A 556 33.45 14.54 0.59
C MET A 556 33.90 14.39 2.04
N LEU A 557 33.10 13.90 2.96
CA LEU A 557 33.49 13.76 4.37
C LEU A 557 32.86 12.50 4.98
N GLN A 558 33.24 11.32 4.48
CA GLN A 558 33.07 10.08 5.24
C GLN A 558 34.26 9.78 6.17
N GLU A 559 35.36 10.50 6.02
CA GLU A 559 36.52 10.40 6.92
C GLU A 559 36.55 11.61 7.84
N ALA A 560 36.65 11.34 9.16
CA ALA A 560 36.95 12.41 10.12
C ALA A 560 38.25 13.08 9.67
N THR A 561 38.18 14.33 9.26
CA THR A 561 39.39 15.10 8.94
C THR A 561 40.14 15.30 10.24
N THR A 562 41.26 14.62 10.41
CA THR A 562 42.14 14.77 11.57
C THR A 562 43.31 15.66 11.23
N LEU A 563 43.48 16.71 12.04
CA LEU A 563 44.67 17.55 12.04
C LEU A 563 45.51 17.18 13.26
N THR A 564 46.72 16.74 13.04
CA THR A 564 47.66 16.40 14.12
C THR A 564 48.74 17.49 14.22
N SER A 565 49.03 17.90 15.44
CA SER A 565 50.10 18.87 15.70
C SER A 565 51.46 18.32 15.23
N PRO A 566 52.43 19.17 14.86
CA PRO A 566 53.73 18.73 14.38
C PRO A 566 54.48 17.79 15.30
N ASN A 567 54.22 17.83 16.61
CA ASN A 567 54.80 16.94 17.59
C ASN A 567 53.95 15.68 17.86
N GLY A 568 52.87 15.46 17.10
CA GLY A 568 51.99 14.29 17.19
C GLY A 568 51.14 14.19 18.48
N LYS A 569 51.19 15.18 19.35
CA LYS A 569 50.57 15.11 20.68
C LYS A 569 49.10 15.56 20.73
N LEU A 570 48.71 16.46 19.82
CA LEU A 570 47.34 16.96 19.73
C LEU A 570 46.73 16.50 18.41
N THR A 571 45.52 15.93 18.46
CA THR A 571 44.73 15.60 17.26
C THR A 571 43.35 16.25 17.38
N ALA A 572 43.03 17.06 16.39
CA ALA A 572 41.68 17.59 16.22
C ALA A 572 40.96 16.79 15.15
N SER A 573 39.80 16.22 15.48
CA SER A 573 38.97 15.46 14.56
C SER A 573 37.65 16.17 14.31
N LEU A 574 37.40 16.50 13.05
CA LEU A 574 36.09 17.00 12.59
C LEU A 574 35.30 15.84 12.05
N SER A 575 34.20 15.51 12.67
CA SER A 575 33.27 14.48 12.18
C SER A 575 31.93 15.10 11.82
N ILE A 576 31.45 14.75 10.62
CA ILE A 576 30.10 15.09 10.17
C ILE A 576 29.34 13.77 10.04
N PRO A 577 28.39 13.47 10.94
CA PRO A 577 27.69 12.18 10.89
C PRO A 577 26.88 12.06 9.61
N THR A 578 26.99 10.91 8.96
CA THR A 578 26.19 10.55 7.79
C THR A 578 24.75 10.34 8.23
N ILE A 579 23.81 11.08 7.64
CA ILE A 579 22.39 10.97 7.96
C ILE A 579 21.79 9.82 7.17
N SER A 580 21.63 8.66 7.80
CA SER A 580 20.70 7.65 7.36
C SER A 580 19.39 7.86 8.14
N THR A 581 18.27 8.16 7.51
CA THR A 581 16.94 8.20 8.16
C THR A 581 16.41 9.56 8.64
N GLY A 582 16.59 10.66 7.91
CA GLY A 582 15.79 11.89 8.15
C GLY A 582 15.99 12.60 9.51
N LYS A 583 16.99 12.21 10.29
CA LYS A 583 17.41 12.93 11.50
C LYS A 583 18.63 13.78 11.19
N TRP A 584 18.58 15.04 11.63
CA TRP A 584 19.65 16.01 11.45
C TRP A 584 20.92 15.56 12.16
N GLY A 585 22.04 15.48 11.47
CA GLY A 585 23.35 15.29 12.06
C GLY A 585 23.95 16.64 12.49
N ILE A 586 24.62 16.67 13.62
CA ILE A 586 25.34 17.84 14.10
C ILE A 586 26.81 17.61 13.83
N ALA A 587 27.43 18.52 13.05
CA ALA A 587 28.88 18.51 12.90
C ALA A 587 29.54 18.70 14.27
N SER A 588 30.48 17.84 14.60
CA SER A 588 31.16 17.88 15.89
C SER A 588 32.67 17.97 15.74
N LEU A 589 33.31 18.81 16.58
CA LEU A 589 34.75 18.93 16.70
C LEU A 589 35.16 18.27 18.03
N ALA A 590 36.06 17.32 17.97
CA ALA A 590 36.68 16.70 19.13
C ALA A 590 38.20 16.97 19.11
N VAL A 591 38.78 17.23 20.27
CA VAL A 591 40.23 17.38 20.41
C VAL A 591 40.72 16.33 21.42
N SER A 592 41.72 15.56 21.05
CA SER A 592 42.34 14.55 21.89
C SER A 592 43.86 14.85 22.05
N PHE A 593 44.38 14.47 23.20
CA PHE A 593 45.81 14.55 23.50
C PHE A 593 46.35 13.15 23.70
N ALA A 594 47.44 12.81 23.01
CA ALA A 594 48.14 11.56 23.16
C ALA A 594 49.56 11.79 23.71
N HIS A 595 49.91 11.15 24.80
CA HIS A 595 51.29 11.05 25.26
C HIS A 595 51.89 9.73 24.77
N GLN A 596 53.20 9.71 24.46
CA GLN A 596 53.86 8.50 23.95
C GLN A 596 53.53 7.25 24.82
N GLY A 597 52.97 6.22 24.19
CA GLY A 597 52.65 4.95 24.84
C GLY A 597 51.38 4.90 25.70
N GLN A 598 50.58 5.95 25.73
CA GLN A 598 49.30 6.00 26.44
C GLN A 598 48.11 6.13 25.52
N THR A 599 46.97 5.61 25.94
CA THR A 599 45.68 5.81 25.24
C THR A 599 45.36 7.28 25.16
N PRO A 600 44.97 7.82 23.97
CA PRO A 600 44.65 9.22 23.80
C PRO A 600 43.55 9.67 24.78
N THR A 601 43.85 10.74 25.54
CA THR A 601 42.86 11.36 26.42
C THR A 601 42.11 12.45 25.67
N GLN A 602 40.80 12.33 25.63
CA GLN A 602 39.96 13.37 25.01
C GLN A 602 39.94 14.60 25.90
N LEU A 603 40.55 15.71 25.40
CA LEU A 603 40.61 16.98 26.09
C LEU A 603 39.32 17.79 25.98
N MET A 604 38.61 17.62 24.89
CA MET A 604 37.31 18.24 24.62
C MET A 604 36.35 17.20 24.09
N SER A 605 35.22 17.05 24.78
CA SER A 605 34.09 16.32 24.23
C SER A 605 33.57 17.01 22.97
N ALA A 606 32.98 16.26 22.04
CA ALA A 606 32.46 16.80 20.80
C ALA A 606 31.62 18.06 21.03
N ILE A 607 32.11 19.22 20.57
CA ILE A 607 31.37 20.46 20.58
C ILE A 607 30.49 20.48 19.34
N SER A 608 29.19 20.62 19.56
CA SER A 608 28.26 20.91 18.46
C SER A 608 28.63 22.26 17.85
N LEU A 609 29.00 22.30 16.57
CA LEU A 609 29.32 23.54 15.86
C LEU A 609 28.06 24.37 15.53
N GLY A 610 26.87 23.96 16.01
CA GLY A 610 25.64 24.72 15.79
C GLY A 610 25.20 24.81 14.32
N LEU A 611 25.90 24.14 13.41
CA LEU A 611 25.57 24.10 12.00
C LEU A 611 24.41 23.12 11.81
N LYS A 612 23.20 23.62 11.73
CA LYS A 612 22.06 22.86 11.21
C LYS A 612 22.28 22.72 9.71
N THR A 613 22.65 21.53 9.26
CA THR A 613 22.56 21.20 7.84
C THR A 613 21.06 20.95 7.55
N ASN A 614 20.44 21.89 6.85
CA ASN A 614 19.06 21.75 6.37
C ASN A 614 18.97 20.76 5.23
#